data_6c3f2e59bf5940e718cf1a48b132507a
#
_entry.id   6c3f2e59bf5940e718cf1a48b132507a
#
_cell.length_a   1.000
_cell.length_b   1.000
_cell.length_c   1.000
_cell.angle_alpha   90.00
_cell.angle_beta   90.00
_cell.angle_gamma   90.00
#
_symmetry.space_group_name_H-M   'P 1'
#
loop_
_entity.id
_entity.type
_entity.pdbx_description
1 polymer ?
#
loop_
_entity_poly.entity_id
_entity_poly.type
_entity_poly.pdbx_seq_one_letter_code
_entity_poly.pdbx_strand_id
1 'polypeptide(L)'
;MATVNKQAIAAAFGRAAAHYEQHADLQRQSADVLLAMLPQRKYTHVLDAGCGPGWMSRHWRERHAQVTALDLSPPMLVQARQKDAADHYLAGDIESLPLATATFDLAWSNLAVQWCGNLSTALRELYRVVRPKGVVAFTTLVQGSLPELHQAWQVVDERPHANRFLPPDKIEQSLNGLHYQHHIQPITLWFDDALSAMRSLKGIGATHLHEGRDPRILTRSQLQRLQLAWPQQQGRYPLTYHLFLGVIARE
;
A
#
# COMPACT_ATOMS: atom_id res chain seq x y z
N MET A 1 15.25 10.12 11.38
CA MET A 1 14.55 9.12 10.53
C MET A 1 15.45 8.81 9.34
N ALA A 2 15.63 7.54 8.97
CA ALA A 2 16.38 7.19 7.76
C ALA A 2 15.69 7.82 6.53
N THR A 3 16.46 8.38 5.62
CA THR A 3 15.92 8.97 4.38
C THR A 3 15.35 7.85 3.51
N VAL A 4 14.08 7.95 3.16
CA VAL A 4 13.40 6.95 2.31
C VAL A 4 14.01 6.98 0.91
N ASN A 5 14.52 5.84 0.45
CA ASN A 5 15.10 5.72 -0.90
C ASN A 5 13.99 5.40 -1.93
N LYS A 6 13.41 6.44 -2.49
CA LYS A 6 12.31 6.34 -3.46
C LYS A 6 12.68 5.60 -4.74
N GLN A 7 13.91 5.72 -5.20
CA GLN A 7 14.40 4.99 -6.38
C GLN A 7 14.46 3.48 -6.12
N ALA A 8 14.95 3.08 -4.95
CA ALA A 8 14.98 1.68 -4.57
C ALA A 8 13.59 1.08 -4.38
N ILE A 9 12.63 1.86 -3.85
CA ILE A 9 11.21 1.49 -3.76
C ILE A 9 10.64 1.29 -5.16
N ALA A 10 10.75 2.29 -6.05
CA ALA A 10 10.26 2.20 -7.42
C ALA A 10 10.84 0.99 -8.17
N ALA A 11 12.14 0.71 -7.99
CA ALA A 11 12.79 -0.44 -8.59
C ALA A 11 12.28 -1.77 -8.01
N ALA A 12 11.99 -1.85 -6.70
CA ALA A 12 11.46 -3.06 -6.07
C ALA A 12 10.06 -3.40 -6.61
N PHE A 13 9.17 -2.41 -6.66
CA PHE A 13 7.84 -2.56 -7.24
C PHE A 13 7.90 -2.83 -8.75
N GLY A 14 8.81 -2.18 -9.46
CA GLY A 14 9.02 -2.40 -10.88
C GLY A 14 9.39 -3.84 -11.23
N ARG A 15 10.21 -4.51 -10.42
CA ARG A 15 10.54 -5.93 -10.60
C ARG A 15 9.35 -6.86 -10.38
N ALA A 16 8.40 -6.46 -9.55
CA ALA A 16 7.20 -7.24 -9.26
C ALA A 16 6.05 -6.99 -10.25
N ALA A 17 6.10 -5.92 -11.05
CA ALA A 17 4.98 -5.39 -11.81
C ALA A 17 4.24 -6.43 -12.67
N ALA A 18 4.98 -7.33 -13.35
CA ALA A 18 4.39 -8.35 -14.22
C ALA A 18 3.56 -9.41 -13.49
N HIS A 19 3.84 -9.66 -12.21
CA HIS A 19 3.20 -10.71 -11.40
C HIS A 19 2.46 -10.17 -10.17
N TYR A 20 2.42 -8.84 -10.02
CA TYR A 20 1.88 -8.15 -8.85
C TYR A 20 0.46 -8.60 -8.49
N GLU A 21 -0.43 -8.69 -9.47
CA GLU A 21 -1.85 -9.02 -9.25
C GLU A 21 -2.07 -10.44 -8.72
N GLN A 22 -1.13 -11.36 -8.96
CA GLN A 22 -1.18 -12.74 -8.45
C GLN A 22 -1.01 -12.81 -6.92
N HIS A 23 -0.48 -11.73 -6.31
CA HIS A 23 -0.17 -11.64 -4.89
C HIS A 23 -0.88 -10.46 -4.20
N ALA A 24 -1.85 -9.82 -4.87
CA ALA A 24 -2.48 -8.59 -4.42
C ALA A 24 -3.77 -8.80 -3.58
N ASP A 25 -3.89 -9.92 -2.86
CA ASP A 25 -5.09 -10.23 -2.06
C ASP A 25 -5.32 -9.22 -0.93
N LEU A 26 -4.25 -8.78 -0.27
CA LEU A 26 -4.33 -7.72 0.74
C LEU A 26 -4.86 -6.42 0.14
N GLN A 27 -4.34 -6.03 -1.04
CA GLN A 27 -4.74 -4.81 -1.73
C GLN A 27 -6.21 -4.84 -2.14
N ARG A 28 -6.71 -6.01 -2.56
CA ARG A 28 -8.13 -6.19 -2.89
C ARG A 28 -9.01 -6.07 -1.65
N GLN A 29 -8.70 -6.82 -0.60
CA GLN A 29 -9.49 -6.79 0.65
C GLN A 29 -9.46 -5.40 1.31
N SER A 30 -8.31 -4.73 1.35
CA SER A 30 -8.21 -3.36 1.89
C SER A 30 -9.00 -2.35 1.07
N ALA A 31 -9.02 -2.49 -0.25
CA ALA A 31 -9.80 -1.62 -1.12
C ALA A 31 -11.31 -1.82 -0.93
N ASP A 32 -11.78 -3.05 -0.78
CA ASP A 32 -13.20 -3.34 -0.53
C ASP A 32 -13.69 -2.65 0.75
N VAL A 33 -12.88 -2.72 1.82
CA VAL A 33 -13.20 -2.03 3.07
C VAL A 33 -13.19 -0.51 2.90
N LEU A 34 -12.18 0.04 2.23
CA LEU A 34 -12.07 1.48 2.00
C LEU A 34 -13.20 2.00 1.10
N LEU A 35 -13.62 1.24 0.08
CA LEU A 35 -14.77 1.55 -0.77
C LEU A 35 -16.07 1.67 0.04
N ALA A 36 -16.26 0.77 1.02
CA ALA A 36 -17.43 0.78 1.89
C ALA A 36 -17.51 2.03 2.80
N MET A 37 -16.37 2.68 3.08
CA MET A 37 -16.32 3.92 3.86
C MET A 37 -16.60 5.18 3.04
N LEU A 38 -16.56 5.09 1.71
CA LEU A 38 -16.76 6.26 0.85
C LEU A 38 -18.22 6.76 0.90
N PRO A 39 -18.44 8.08 0.85
CA PRO A 39 -19.75 8.65 0.60
C PRO A 39 -20.38 8.09 -0.67
N GLN A 40 -21.65 7.68 -0.57
CA GLN A 40 -22.42 7.14 -1.69
C GLN A 40 -22.78 8.23 -2.69
N ARG A 41 -21.90 8.46 -3.65
CA ARG A 41 -22.07 9.43 -4.73
C ARG A 41 -21.27 9.04 -5.96
N LYS A 42 -21.53 9.70 -7.08
CA LYS A 42 -20.74 9.55 -8.30
C LYS A 42 -19.44 10.36 -8.17
N TYR A 43 -18.33 9.75 -8.53
CA TYR A 43 -17.03 10.39 -8.70
C TYR A 43 -16.72 10.48 -10.18
N THR A 44 -16.47 11.67 -10.69
CA THR A 44 -16.28 11.92 -12.14
C THR A 44 -14.83 12.11 -12.53
N HIS A 45 -14.00 12.62 -11.62
CA HIS A 45 -12.57 12.82 -11.81
C HIS A 45 -11.83 12.18 -10.63
N VAL A 46 -11.11 11.11 -10.88
CA VAL A 46 -10.44 10.31 -9.85
C VAL A 46 -8.93 10.31 -10.08
N LEU A 47 -8.19 10.63 -9.02
CA LEU A 47 -6.76 10.33 -8.92
C LEU A 47 -6.60 8.99 -8.22
N ASP A 48 -5.94 8.03 -8.85
CA ASP A 48 -5.47 6.79 -8.24
C ASP A 48 -3.97 6.93 -7.97
N ALA A 49 -3.61 7.29 -6.73
CA ALA A 49 -2.26 7.61 -6.30
C ALA A 49 -1.56 6.40 -5.68
N GLY A 50 -0.53 5.90 -6.36
CA GLY A 50 0.07 4.59 -6.11
C GLY A 50 -0.76 3.49 -6.77
N CYS A 51 -1.14 3.71 -8.04
CA CYS A 51 -2.07 2.86 -8.78
C CYS A 51 -1.58 1.43 -9.03
N GLY A 52 -0.26 1.18 -8.90
CA GLY A 52 0.35 -0.08 -9.27
C GLY A 52 0.02 -0.47 -10.72
N PRO A 53 -0.35 -1.74 -11.00
CA PRO A 53 -0.74 -2.20 -12.33
C PRO A 53 -2.16 -1.79 -12.75
N GLY A 54 -2.84 -0.90 -12.00
CA GLY A 54 -4.02 -0.16 -12.43
C GLY A 54 -5.37 -0.85 -12.21
N TRP A 55 -5.49 -1.88 -11.35
CA TRP A 55 -6.78 -2.56 -11.20
C TRP A 55 -7.86 -1.66 -10.56
N MET A 56 -7.51 -0.78 -9.59
CA MET A 56 -8.45 0.21 -9.04
C MET A 56 -8.71 1.36 -10.01
N SER A 57 -7.71 1.79 -10.78
CA SER A 57 -7.92 2.75 -11.87
C SER A 57 -8.99 2.25 -12.83
N ARG A 58 -8.91 0.97 -13.25
CA ARG A 58 -9.91 0.33 -14.11
C ARG A 58 -11.29 0.27 -13.43
N HIS A 59 -11.36 -0.07 -12.15
CA HIS A 59 -12.60 -0.08 -11.37
C HIS A 59 -13.35 1.27 -11.43
N TRP A 60 -12.61 2.40 -11.31
CA TRP A 60 -13.19 3.73 -11.40
C TRP A 60 -13.60 4.07 -12.84
N ARG A 61 -12.78 3.71 -13.82
CA ARG A 61 -13.07 3.95 -15.23
C ARG A 61 -14.31 3.20 -15.71
N GLU A 62 -14.50 1.95 -15.29
CA GLU A 62 -15.71 1.15 -15.55
C GLU A 62 -16.97 1.79 -14.94
N ARG A 63 -16.82 2.68 -13.96
CA ARG A 63 -17.87 3.51 -13.37
C ARG A 63 -18.00 4.89 -14.01
N HIS A 64 -17.42 5.04 -15.20
CA HIS A 64 -17.46 6.27 -16.01
C HIS A 64 -16.79 7.47 -15.34
N ALA A 65 -15.79 7.27 -14.50
CA ALA A 65 -14.90 8.33 -14.05
C ALA A 65 -13.77 8.55 -15.07
N GLN A 66 -13.35 9.79 -15.23
CA GLN A 66 -12.07 10.12 -15.85
C GLN A 66 -10.97 9.88 -14.81
N VAL A 67 -10.04 8.99 -15.11
CA VAL A 67 -9.05 8.49 -14.16
C VAL A 67 -7.65 8.94 -14.54
N THR A 68 -6.95 9.54 -13.58
CA THR A 68 -5.50 9.75 -13.62
C THR A 68 -4.83 8.72 -12.72
N ALA A 69 -4.07 7.80 -13.30
CA ALA A 69 -3.26 6.81 -12.60
C ALA A 69 -1.85 7.37 -12.36
N LEU A 70 -1.46 7.47 -11.09
CA LEU A 70 -0.12 7.93 -10.70
C LEU A 70 0.61 6.83 -9.95
N ASP A 71 1.86 6.57 -10.32
CA ASP A 71 2.74 5.67 -9.59
C ASP A 71 4.19 6.17 -9.62
N LEU A 72 4.94 5.85 -8.58
CA LEU A 72 6.37 6.15 -8.49
C LEU A 72 7.19 5.25 -9.43
N SER A 73 6.69 4.06 -9.75
CA SER A 73 7.36 3.03 -10.56
C SER A 73 6.89 3.05 -12.01
N PRO A 74 7.71 3.50 -12.99
CA PRO A 74 7.34 3.47 -14.40
C PRO A 74 6.94 2.08 -14.92
N PRO A 75 7.56 0.95 -14.52
CA PRO A 75 7.10 -0.37 -14.94
C PRO A 75 5.67 -0.72 -14.48
N MET A 76 5.21 -0.21 -13.32
CA MET A 76 3.82 -0.35 -12.89
C MET A 76 2.88 0.37 -13.86
N LEU A 77 3.21 1.60 -14.24
CA LEU A 77 2.42 2.37 -15.23
C LEU A 77 2.41 1.72 -16.62
N VAL A 78 3.50 1.05 -17.01
CA VAL A 78 3.51 0.25 -18.24
C VAL A 78 2.48 -0.87 -18.18
N GLN A 79 2.40 -1.59 -17.06
CA GLN A 79 1.38 -2.63 -16.86
C GLN A 79 -0.05 -2.06 -16.85
N ALA A 80 -0.25 -0.94 -16.14
CA ALA A 80 -1.55 -0.26 -16.11
C ALA A 80 -1.99 0.20 -17.51
N ARG A 81 -1.06 0.75 -18.31
CA ARG A 81 -1.32 1.18 -19.68
C ARG A 81 -1.63 0.02 -20.62
N GLN A 82 -0.92 -1.10 -20.51
CA GLN A 82 -1.19 -2.31 -21.31
C GLN A 82 -2.60 -2.87 -21.07
N LYS A 83 -3.16 -2.62 -19.88
CA LYS A 83 -4.51 -3.04 -19.50
C LYS A 83 -5.58 -1.97 -19.77
N ASP A 84 -5.20 -0.87 -20.38
CA ASP A 84 -6.09 0.29 -20.61
C ASP A 84 -6.83 0.72 -19.33
N ALA A 85 -6.08 0.80 -18.21
CA ALA A 85 -6.68 0.93 -16.87
C ALA A 85 -7.17 2.35 -16.55
N ALA A 86 -6.63 3.40 -17.19
CA ALA A 86 -6.92 4.80 -16.90
C ALA A 86 -6.90 5.66 -18.17
N ASP A 87 -7.38 6.89 -18.06
CA ASP A 87 -7.35 7.87 -19.16
C ASP A 87 -5.99 8.58 -19.23
N HIS A 88 -5.34 8.81 -18.07
CA HIS A 88 -4.04 9.46 -17.95
C HIS A 88 -3.11 8.64 -17.05
N TYR A 89 -1.82 8.61 -17.40
CA TYR A 89 -0.78 7.88 -16.67
C TYR A 89 0.38 8.82 -16.37
N LEU A 90 0.71 8.97 -15.10
CA LEU A 90 1.68 9.93 -14.61
C LEU A 90 2.70 9.28 -13.69
N ALA A 91 3.97 9.34 -14.04
CA ALA A 91 5.04 8.98 -13.11
C ALA A 91 5.24 10.13 -12.12
N GLY A 92 5.11 9.85 -10.82
CA GLY A 92 5.19 10.90 -9.82
C GLY A 92 5.23 10.38 -8.39
N ASP A 93 5.60 11.29 -7.50
CA ASP A 93 5.66 11.07 -6.06
C ASP A 93 4.42 11.66 -5.40
N ILE A 94 3.76 10.88 -4.52
CA ILE A 94 2.59 11.35 -3.77
C ILE A 94 2.94 12.55 -2.86
N GLU A 95 4.19 12.65 -2.39
CA GLU A 95 4.65 13.78 -1.56
C GLU A 95 4.91 15.07 -2.35
N SER A 96 4.85 15.02 -3.68
CA SER A 96 5.02 16.19 -4.57
C SER A 96 4.26 15.95 -5.87
N LEU A 97 2.94 16.04 -5.80
CA LEU A 97 2.07 15.75 -6.94
C LEU A 97 2.21 16.82 -8.04
N PRO A 98 2.64 16.46 -9.27
CA PRO A 98 2.71 17.40 -10.40
C PRO A 98 1.31 17.61 -11.02
N LEU A 99 0.35 17.96 -10.18
CA LEU A 99 -1.06 18.10 -10.50
C LEU A 99 -1.60 19.42 -9.91
N ALA A 100 -2.54 20.03 -10.63
CA ALA A 100 -3.15 21.27 -10.21
C ALA A 100 -4.02 21.09 -8.95
N THR A 101 -4.15 22.15 -8.16
CA THR A 101 -5.03 22.18 -6.98
C THR A 101 -6.49 22.05 -7.41
N ALA A 102 -7.31 21.40 -6.59
CA ALA A 102 -8.78 21.30 -6.76
C ALA A 102 -9.21 20.74 -8.12
N THR A 103 -8.59 19.63 -8.54
CA THR A 103 -8.84 18.98 -9.84
C THR A 103 -9.78 17.77 -9.73
N PHE A 104 -9.67 16.98 -8.66
CA PHE A 104 -10.32 15.67 -8.54
C PHE A 104 -11.49 15.68 -7.56
N ASP A 105 -12.48 14.81 -7.80
CA ASP A 105 -13.57 14.55 -6.84
C ASP A 105 -13.14 13.59 -5.76
N LEU A 106 -12.21 12.67 -6.13
CA LEU A 106 -11.65 11.65 -5.27
C LEU A 106 -10.14 11.53 -5.54
N ALA A 107 -9.35 11.57 -4.48
CA ALA A 107 -7.99 11.06 -4.48
C ALA A 107 -7.99 9.73 -3.69
N TRP A 108 -7.73 8.65 -4.38
CA TRP A 108 -7.66 7.30 -3.85
C TRP A 108 -6.20 6.88 -3.71
N SER A 109 -5.83 6.31 -2.54
CA SER A 109 -4.48 5.78 -2.32
C SER A 109 -4.53 4.56 -1.42
N ASN A 110 -4.46 3.37 -2.00
CA ASN A 110 -4.57 2.12 -1.27
C ASN A 110 -3.20 1.47 -1.09
N LEU A 111 -2.76 1.36 0.17
CA LEU A 111 -1.48 0.73 0.56
C LEU A 111 -0.25 1.31 -0.18
N ALA A 112 -0.25 2.63 -0.42
CA ALA A 112 0.84 3.33 -1.07
C ALA A 112 1.54 4.35 -0.14
N VAL A 113 0.78 5.07 0.70
CA VAL A 113 1.35 6.17 1.50
C VAL A 113 2.33 5.72 2.59
N GLN A 114 2.36 4.43 2.99
CA GLN A 114 3.37 3.89 3.89
C GLN A 114 4.79 3.92 3.31
N TRP A 115 4.93 4.12 2.01
CA TRP A 115 6.21 4.23 1.32
C TRP A 115 6.72 5.67 1.22
N CYS A 116 5.93 6.63 1.67
CA CYS A 116 6.30 8.03 1.73
C CYS A 116 7.28 8.30 2.88
N GLY A 117 8.15 9.27 2.70
CA GLY A 117 9.07 9.73 3.75
C GLY A 117 8.35 10.52 4.83
N ASN A 118 7.27 11.22 4.47
CA ASN A 118 6.44 12.01 5.36
C ASN A 118 4.96 11.85 5.03
N LEU A 119 4.24 11.13 5.88
CA LEU A 119 2.81 10.87 5.67
C LEU A 119 1.97 12.16 5.65
N SER A 120 2.29 13.14 6.51
CA SER A 120 1.57 14.43 6.54
C SER A 120 1.70 15.18 5.22
N THR A 121 2.90 15.19 4.63
CA THR A 121 3.14 15.81 3.31
C THR A 121 2.32 15.11 2.22
N ALA A 122 2.35 13.78 2.19
CA ALA A 122 1.59 12.99 1.23
C ALA A 122 0.08 13.24 1.34
N LEU A 123 -0.48 13.23 2.57
CA LEU A 123 -1.91 13.48 2.78
C LEU A 123 -2.31 14.93 2.44
N ARG A 124 -1.45 15.92 2.69
CA ARG A 124 -1.71 17.31 2.29
C ARG A 124 -1.67 17.51 0.77
N GLU A 125 -0.81 16.83 0.06
CA GLU A 125 -0.78 16.83 -1.41
C GLU A 125 -2.03 16.17 -2.00
N LEU A 126 -2.45 15.01 -1.48
CA LEU A 126 -3.72 14.38 -1.87
C LEU A 126 -4.92 15.29 -1.58
N TYR A 127 -4.92 15.98 -0.43
CA TYR A 127 -5.97 16.94 -0.07
C TYR A 127 -5.95 18.16 -0.98
N ARG A 128 -4.76 18.68 -1.33
CA ARG A 128 -4.60 19.84 -2.22
C ARG A 128 -5.24 19.62 -3.59
N VAL A 129 -5.02 18.45 -4.17
CA VAL A 129 -5.49 18.18 -5.54
C VAL A 129 -6.98 17.82 -5.62
N VAL A 130 -7.61 17.50 -4.51
CA VAL A 130 -9.06 17.27 -4.43
C VAL A 130 -9.77 18.62 -4.41
N ARG A 131 -10.92 18.78 -5.07
CA ARG A 131 -11.74 19.99 -5.06
C ARG A 131 -12.56 20.13 -3.78
N PRO A 132 -13.07 21.36 -3.44
CA PRO A 132 -14.05 21.51 -2.36
C PRO A 132 -15.20 20.51 -2.50
N LYS A 133 -15.67 19.96 -1.39
CA LYS A 133 -16.64 18.85 -1.30
C LYS A 133 -16.14 17.52 -1.87
N GLY A 134 -14.87 17.42 -2.29
CA GLY A 134 -14.25 16.17 -2.69
C GLY A 134 -13.74 15.35 -1.49
N VAL A 135 -13.12 14.21 -1.77
CA VAL A 135 -12.71 13.23 -0.76
C VAL A 135 -11.31 12.72 -1.05
N VAL A 136 -10.51 12.57 -0.01
CA VAL A 136 -9.31 11.72 -0.04
C VAL A 136 -9.62 10.42 0.70
N ALA A 137 -9.37 9.29 0.06
CA ALA A 137 -9.49 7.98 0.70
C ALA A 137 -8.13 7.27 0.64
N PHE A 138 -7.65 6.81 1.78
CA PHE A 138 -6.35 6.15 1.83
C PHE A 138 -6.32 5.00 2.82
N THR A 139 -5.42 4.04 2.57
CA THR A 139 -5.06 3.00 3.54
C THR A 139 -3.56 3.00 3.76
N THR A 140 -3.16 2.67 4.98
CA THR A 140 -1.76 2.45 5.34
C THR A 140 -1.64 1.34 6.37
N LEU A 141 -0.49 0.70 6.44
CA LEU A 141 -0.20 -0.26 7.49
C LEU A 141 0.19 0.48 8.78
N VAL A 142 -0.19 -0.11 9.92
CA VAL A 142 0.14 0.43 11.25
C VAL A 142 1.06 -0.51 12.02
N GLN A 143 1.70 0.03 13.05
CA GLN A 143 2.49 -0.74 14.01
C GLN A 143 1.71 -1.95 14.52
N GLY A 144 2.41 -3.07 14.66
CA GLY A 144 1.81 -4.36 15.02
C GLY A 144 1.46 -5.25 13.82
N SER A 145 1.60 -4.75 12.58
CA SER A 145 1.49 -5.58 11.37
C SER A 145 2.60 -6.63 11.28
N LEU A 146 2.29 -7.77 10.66
CA LEU A 146 3.19 -8.90 10.39
C LEU A 146 3.77 -9.58 11.66
N PRO A 147 2.98 -9.78 12.74
CA PRO A 147 3.51 -10.34 13.97
C PRO A 147 4.06 -11.75 13.77
N GLU A 148 3.44 -12.56 12.91
CA GLU A 148 3.87 -13.93 12.62
C GLU A 148 5.23 -13.96 11.92
N LEU A 149 5.47 -13.02 11.00
CA LEU A 149 6.76 -12.85 10.33
C LEU A 149 7.85 -12.51 11.36
N HIS A 150 7.58 -11.53 12.21
CA HIS A 150 8.52 -11.11 13.25
C HIS A 150 8.85 -12.23 14.22
N GLN A 151 7.82 -12.94 14.71
CA GLN A 151 8.00 -14.09 15.61
C GLN A 151 8.83 -15.19 14.96
N ALA A 152 8.53 -15.55 13.72
CA ALA A 152 9.23 -16.62 13.02
C ALA A 152 10.71 -16.28 12.76
N TRP A 153 11.02 -15.02 12.48
CA TRP A 153 12.40 -14.62 12.24
C TRP A 153 13.27 -14.55 13.49
N GLN A 154 12.70 -14.36 14.67
CA GLN A 154 13.46 -14.33 15.95
C GLN A 154 14.28 -15.61 16.20
N VAL A 155 13.86 -16.77 15.65
CA VAL A 155 14.63 -18.03 15.76
C VAL A 155 15.79 -18.12 14.78
N VAL A 156 15.91 -17.18 13.84
CA VAL A 156 16.94 -17.16 12.79
C VAL A 156 17.97 -16.08 13.07
N ASP A 157 17.52 -14.85 13.28
CA ASP A 157 18.36 -13.70 13.63
C ASP A 157 17.51 -12.56 14.27
N GLU A 158 18.20 -11.51 14.76
CA GLU A 158 17.58 -10.36 15.43
C GLU A 158 17.35 -9.15 14.48
N ARG A 159 17.49 -9.35 13.17
CA ARG A 159 17.41 -8.26 12.19
C ARG A 159 15.97 -7.91 11.82
N PRO A 160 15.74 -6.68 11.36
CA PRO A 160 14.43 -6.32 10.81
C PRO A 160 14.18 -7.04 9.47
N HIS A 161 13.04 -7.71 9.36
CA HIS A 161 12.60 -8.41 8.14
C HIS A 161 11.34 -7.76 7.50
N ALA A 162 10.84 -6.69 8.12
CA ALA A 162 9.84 -5.79 7.58
C ALA A 162 10.15 -4.35 7.99
N ASN A 163 9.62 -3.38 7.25
CA ASN A 163 9.68 -1.97 7.63
C ASN A 163 8.89 -1.72 8.92
N ARG A 164 9.31 -0.71 9.67
CA ARG A 164 8.55 -0.21 10.82
C ARG A 164 7.41 0.66 10.31
N PHE A 165 6.19 0.30 10.67
CA PHE A 165 5.02 1.09 10.38
C PHE A 165 4.74 2.09 11.50
N LEU A 166 4.09 3.20 11.17
CA LEU A 166 3.73 4.23 12.14
C LEU A 166 2.69 3.69 13.13
N PRO A 167 2.76 4.07 14.42
CA PRO A 167 1.68 3.81 15.35
C PRO A 167 0.46 4.68 15.02
N PRO A 168 -0.77 4.28 15.42
CA PRO A 168 -2.00 4.99 15.08
C PRO A 168 -1.99 6.47 15.43
N ASP A 169 -1.50 6.83 16.62
CA ASP A 169 -1.41 8.22 17.08
C ASP A 169 -0.56 9.11 16.17
N LYS A 170 0.51 8.57 15.56
CA LYS A 170 1.33 9.31 14.58
C LYS A 170 0.64 9.49 13.24
N ILE A 171 -0.20 8.53 12.84
CA ILE A 171 -1.03 8.68 11.64
C ILE A 171 -2.10 9.74 11.90
N GLU A 172 -2.77 9.72 13.05
CA GLU A 172 -3.75 10.73 13.45
C GLU A 172 -3.12 12.13 13.56
N GLN A 173 -1.90 12.25 14.11
CA GLN A 173 -1.14 13.50 14.10
C GLN A 173 -0.90 14.05 12.68
N SER A 174 -0.72 13.16 11.69
CA SER A 174 -0.55 13.56 10.29
C SER A 174 -1.84 14.11 9.67
N LEU A 175 -2.99 13.85 10.28
CA LEU A 175 -4.32 14.31 9.88
C LEU A 175 -4.78 15.59 10.62
N ASN A 176 -3.97 16.13 11.53
CA ASN A 176 -4.32 17.31 12.30
C ASN A 176 -4.71 18.48 11.40
N GLY A 177 -5.86 19.12 11.71
CA GLY A 177 -6.43 20.22 10.96
C GLY A 177 -7.21 19.78 9.71
N LEU A 178 -7.44 18.50 9.51
CA LEU A 178 -8.30 17.95 8.45
C LEU A 178 -9.58 17.37 9.06
N HIS A 179 -10.67 17.45 8.33
CA HIS A 179 -11.93 16.80 8.71
C HIS A 179 -11.92 15.37 8.16
N TYR A 180 -11.79 14.36 9.02
CA TYR A 180 -11.64 12.97 8.63
C TYR A 180 -12.43 12.01 9.52
N GLN A 181 -12.70 10.82 8.98
CA GLN A 181 -13.09 9.63 9.71
C GLN A 181 -12.09 8.51 9.41
N HIS A 182 -11.88 7.62 10.38
CA HIS A 182 -10.98 6.49 10.19
C HIS A 182 -11.51 5.22 10.84
N HIS A 183 -10.95 4.11 10.42
CA HIS A 183 -11.15 2.80 11.00
C HIS A 183 -9.83 2.05 11.05
N ILE A 184 -9.61 1.26 12.08
CA ILE A 184 -8.44 0.38 12.19
C ILE A 184 -8.93 -1.05 12.30
N GLN A 185 -8.45 -1.92 11.41
CA GLN A 185 -8.81 -3.33 11.45
C GLN A 185 -7.69 -4.24 10.96
N PRO A 186 -7.63 -5.48 11.47
CA PRO A 186 -6.75 -6.51 10.93
C PRO A 186 -7.33 -7.12 9.66
N ILE A 187 -6.44 -7.47 8.72
CA ILE A 187 -6.70 -8.40 7.62
C ILE A 187 -5.67 -9.52 7.72
N THR A 188 -6.12 -10.77 7.79
CA THR A 188 -5.25 -11.95 7.85
C THR A 188 -5.35 -12.72 6.55
N LEU A 189 -4.23 -12.88 5.86
CA LEU A 189 -4.09 -13.78 4.71
C LEU A 189 -3.61 -15.15 5.20
N TRP A 190 -4.08 -16.21 4.54
CA TRP A 190 -3.81 -17.60 4.94
C TRP A 190 -3.07 -18.34 3.84
N PHE A 191 -1.97 -18.98 4.20
CA PHE A 191 -1.07 -19.68 3.28
C PHE A 191 -0.92 -21.16 3.67
N ASP A 192 -0.44 -21.97 2.73
CA ASP A 192 -0.21 -23.39 2.95
C ASP A 192 1.13 -23.67 3.64
N ASP A 193 2.07 -22.71 3.57
CA ASP A 193 3.36 -22.75 4.24
C ASP A 193 3.95 -21.35 4.46
N ALA A 194 4.95 -21.24 5.36
CA ALA A 194 5.62 -19.98 5.68
C ALA A 194 6.35 -19.37 4.47
N LEU A 195 6.86 -20.21 3.56
CA LEU A 195 7.56 -19.75 2.37
C LEU A 195 6.60 -19.06 1.41
N SER A 196 5.38 -19.59 1.26
CA SER A 196 4.31 -18.97 0.46
C SER A 196 3.90 -17.61 1.04
N ALA A 197 3.78 -17.50 2.39
CA ALA A 197 3.54 -16.23 3.06
C ALA A 197 4.66 -15.21 2.78
N MET A 198 5.93 -15.61 2.86
CA MET A 198 7.07 -14.73 2.53
C MET A 198 7.11 -14.38 1.03
N ARG A 199 6.74 -15.32 0.14
CA ARG A 199 6.68 -15.08 -1.31
C ARG A 199 5.60 -14.06 -1.68
N SER A 200 4.48 -14.00 -0.96
CA SER A 200 3.44 -13.01 -1.20
C SER A 200 3.97 -11.58 -1.02
N LEU A 201 4.75 -11.31 0.03
CA LEU A 201 5.43 -10.03 0.23
C LEU A 201 6.41 -9.69 -0.90
N LYS A 202 7.15 -10.70 -1.39
CA LYS A 202 8.06 -10.52 -2.53
C LYS A 202 7.30 -10.27 -3.82
N GLY A 203 6.18 -10.96 -4.02
CA GLY A 203 5.35 -10.89 -5.22
C GLY A 203 4.76 -9.51 -5.47
N ILE A 204 4.44 -8.76 -4.41
CA ILE A 204 3.97 -7.37 -4.50
C ILE A 204 5.10 -6.33 -4.45
N GLY A 205 6.37 -6.73 -4.41
CA GLY A 205 7.51 -5.81 -4.33
C GLY A 205 7.74 -5.18 -2.95
N ALA A 206 6.99 -5.57 -1.91
CA ALA A 206 7.10 -5.04 -0.54
C ALA A 206 8.34 -5.58 0.20
N THR A 207 9.44 -5.76 -0.50
CA THR A 207 10.70 -6.32 0.02
C THR A 207 11.78 -5.27 0.25
N HIS A 208 11.52 -4.00 -0.10
CA HIS A 208 12.46 -2.93 0.19
C HIS A 208 12.41 -2.59 1.67
N LEU A 209 13.53 -2.74 2.37
CA LEU A 209 13.70 -2.30 3.75
C LEU A 209 14.43 -0.95 3.75
N HIS A 210 13.90 0.04 4.45
CA HIS A 210 14.49 1.37 4.56
C HIS A 210 15.87 1.35 5.26
N GLU A 211 16.08 0.39 6.16
CA GLU A 211 17.35 0.19 6.89
C GLU A 211 18.34 -0.72 6.13
N GLY A 212 18.00 -1.12 4.88
CA GLY A 212 18.79 -2.04 4.07
C GLY A 212 18.47 -3.51 4.33
N ARG A 213 18.67 -4.33 3.30
CA ARG A 213 18.47 -5.78 3.37
C ARG A 213 19.81 -6.51 3.31
N ASP A 214 19.96 -7.52 4.16
CA ASP A 214 21.09 -8.45 4.04
C ASP A 214 20.89 -9.31 2.76
N PRO A 215 21.87 -9.33 1.82
CA PRO A 215 21.77 -10.09 0.60
C PRO A 215 21.92 -11.60 0.77
N ARG A 216 22.20 -12.09 1.99
CA ARG A 216 22.42 -13.51 2.23
C ARG A 216 21.20 -14.36 1.87
N ILE A 217 21.46 -15.46 1.17
CA ILE A 217 20.44 -16.45 0.82
C ILE A 217 20.17 -17.31 2.06
N LEU A 218 18.89 -17.51 2.37
CA LEU A 218 18.46 -18.42 3.42
C LEU A 218 18.90 -19.85 3.12
N THR A 219 19.53 -20.48 4.10
CA THR A 219 19.86 -21.92 4.03
C THR A 219 18.60 -22.76 4.21
N ARG A 220 18.67 -24.03 3.80
CA ARG A 220 17.55 -24.98 4.01
C ARG A 220 17.19 -25.11 5.49
N SER A 221 18.21 -25.16 6.38
CA SER A 221 18.00 -25.27 7.83
C SER A 221 17.33 -24.02 8.41
N GLN A 222 17.65 -22.84 7.94
CA GLN A 222 16.96 -21.60 8.33
C GLN A 222 15.51 -21.59 7.86
N LEU A 223 15.23 -22.02 6.62
CA LEU A 223 13.86 -22.14 6.11
C LEU A 223 13.03 -23.13 6.94
N GLN A 224 13.62 -24.27 7.32
CA GLN A 224 12.93 -25.24 8.21
C GLN A 224 12.64 -24.65 9.58
N ARG A 225 13.58 -23.91 10.19
CA ARG A 225 13.35 -23.23 11.47
C ARG A 225 12.26 -22.17 11.36
N LEU A 226 12.24 -21.38 10.31
CA LEU A 226 11.18 -20.41 10.04
C LEU A 226 9.81 -21.09 9.91
N GLN A 227 9.75 -22.18 9.14
CA GLN A 227 8.53 -22.96 8.95
C GLN A 227 7.98 -23.51 10.27
N LEU A 228 8.84 -24.01 11.15
CA LEU A 228 8.46 -24.55 12.46
C LEU A 228 8.08 -23.48 13.47
N ALA A 229 8.70 -22.30 13.40
CA ALA A 229 8.46 -21.18 14.31
C ALA A 229 7.28 -20.30 13.89
N TRP A 230 6.83 -20.40 12.62
CA TRP A 230 5.68 -19.63 12.15
C TRP A 230 4.40 -20.13 12.83
N PRO A 231 3.61 -19.25 13.44
CA PRO A 231 2.32 -19.63 14.03
C PRO A 231 1.42 -20.33 13.02
N GLN A 232 0.74 -21.39 13.46
CA GLN A 232 -0.20 -22.14 12.63
C GLN A 232 -1.58 -22.16 13.28
N GLN A 233 -2.61 -22.08 12.46
CA GLN A 233 -3.98 -22.29 12.89
C GLN A 233 -4.67 -23.23 11.89
N GLN A 234 -5.16 -24.36 12.36
CA GLN A 234 -5.82 -25.40 11.54
C GLN A 234 -4.97 -25.83 10.33
N GLY A 235 -3.65 -25.94 10.50
CA GLY A 235 -2.71 -26.33 9.44
C GLY A 235 -2.41 -25.24 8.41
N ARG A 236 -2.92 -24.00 8.60
CA ARG A 236 -2.66 -22.84 7.74
C ARG A 236 -1.72 -21.85 8.43
N TYR A 237 -0.99 -21.10 7.64
CA TYR A 237 0.01 -20.12 8.06
C TYR A 237 -0.55 -18.71 7.86
N PRO A 238 -0.92 -17.99 8.97
CA PRO A 238 -1.43 -16.65 8.88
C PRO A 238 -0.32 -15.64 8.58
N LEU A 239 -0.72 -14.54 7.96
CA LEU A 239 0.07 -13.32 7.84
C LEU A 239 -0.88 -12.14 8.03
N THR A 240 -0.77 -11.48 9.19
CA THR A 240 -1.74 -10.48 9.65
C THR A 240 -1.21 -9.07 9.43
N TYR A 241 -2.05 -8.26 8.83
CA TYR A 241 -1.82 -6.85 8.56
C TYR A 241 -2.82 -6.01 9.35
N HIS A 242 -2.33 -5.04 10.11
CA HIS A 242 -3.18 -4.03 10.74
C HIS A 242 -3.25 -2.80 9.86
N LEU A 243 -4.45 -2.43 9.41
CA LEU A 243 -4.66 -1.32 8.50
C LEU A 243 -5.31 -0.14 9.21
N PHE A 244 -4.82 1.05 8.90
CA PHE A 244 -5.53 2.29 9.11
C PHE A 244 -6.18 2.68 7.79
N LEU A 245 -7.49 2.85 7.79
CA LEU A 245 -8.29 3.30 6.66
C LEU A 245 -8.80 4.69 7.00
N GLY A 246 -8.52 5.67 6.17
CA GLY A 246 -8.90 7.06 6.40
C GLY A 246 -9.67 7.65 5.23
N VAL A 247 -10.71 8.40 5.55
CA VAL A 247 -11.48 9.18 4.57
C VAL A 247 -11.50 10.64 5.04
N ILE A 248 -10.93 11.55 4.24
CA ILE A 248 -10.82 12.97 4.54
C ILE A 248 -11.79 13.71 3.64
N ALA A 249 -12.69 14.49 4.22
CA ALA A 249 -13.57 15.39 3.48
C ALA A 249 -12.89 16.74 3.27
N ARG A 250 -12.91 17.26 2.03
CA ARG A 250 -12.47 18.62 1.76
C ARG A 250 -13.68 19.56 1.79
N GLU A 251 -13.67 20.46 2.76
CA GLU A 251 -14.67 21.54 2.88
C GLU A 251 -14.61 22.56 1.73
#